data_bdb0a40e6b7b931f10cdfeb38caab9e2
#
_entry.id   bdb0a40e6b7b931f10cdfeb38caab9e2
#
_cell.length_a   1.000
_cell.length_b   1.000
_cell.length_c   1.000
_cell.angle_alpha   90.00
_cell.angle_beta   90.00
_cell.angle_gamma   90.00
#
_symmetry.space_group_name_H-M   'P 1'
#
loop_
_entity.id
_entity.type
_entity.pdbx_description
1 polymer ?
#
loop_
_entity_poly.entity_id
_entity_poly.type
_entity_poly.pdbx_seq_one_letter_code
_entity_poly.pdbx_strand_id
1 'polypeptide(L)'
;MKEDKLSLKSWDMIANAYQKRYQITISPIVYSPFGPMETELNLLGKKKNKKIIDIGAGGCQKAIYLSKHGAKMTAFDISRKQLEYGKMLASENHASLKFVRGDFQFLSSYFPRNHFDIAYSIFALQYAKNINVLKKVFSEIYKILKPNGIFVLSLDHPLRNSGFWDTKNDKFIFDNYFDKSEHSYDYAFPESKVSGKFRGSYWTISDLINSLIASKFKLEKIIEPIPIKRKEYFDKFGLISRYGVNNKKDPFNFKNLTRIPGTIIIKMIK
;
A
#
# COMPACT_ATOMS: atom_id res chain seq x y z
N MET A 1 -19.89 -7.37 13.30
CA MET A 1 -18.57 -6.78 12.98
C MET A 1 -18.80 -5.36 12.47
N LYS A 2 -18.22 -4.35 13.08
CA LYS A 2 -18.35 -2.95 12.58
C LYS A 2 -17.21 -2.69 11.60
N GLU A 3 -17.51 -2.64 10.30
CA GLU A 3 -16.61 -2.17 9.26
C GLU A 3 -16.21 -0.71 9.50
N ASP A 4 -15.05 -0.29 9.03
CA ASP A 4 -14.65 1.11 9.03
C ASP A 4 -15.47 1.90 7.98
N LYS A 5 -16.68 2.31 8.41
CA LYS A 5 -17.63 3.04 7.55
C LYS A 5 -17.07 4.36 7.03
N LEU A 6 -16.15 5.01 7.77
CA LEU A 6 -15.56 6.28 7.34
C LEU A 6 -14.61 6.06 6.18
N SER A 7 -13.63 5.17 6.33
CA SER A 7 -12.68 4.84 5.25
C SER A 7 -13.38 4.31 4.02
N LEU A 8 -14.40 3.43 4.20
CA LEU A 8 -15.20 2.91 3.09
C LEU A 8 -15.87 4.04 2.30
N LYS A 9 -16.61 4.92 2.99
CA LYS A 9 -17.32 6.06 2.35
C LYS A 9 -16.33 6.98 1.65
N SER A 10 -15.21 7.27 2.29
CA SER A 10 -14.19 8.17 1.76
C SER A 10 -13.53 7.60 0.51
N TRP A 11 -13.11 6.33 0.53
CA TRP A 11 -12.53 5.69 -0.64
C TRP A 11 -13.49 5.56 -1.82
N ASP A 12 -14.76 5.24 -1.56
CA ASP A 12 -15.78 5.22 -2.62
C ASP A 12 -15.99 6.63 -3.22
N MET A 13 -15.98 7.67 -2.38
CA MET A 13 -16.20 9.04 -2.83
C MET A 13 -15.07 9.55 -3.74
N ILE A 14 -13.81 9.27 -3.40
CA ILE A 14 -12.65 9.78 -4.15
C ILE A 14 -12.16 8.83 -5.25
N ALA A 15 -12.68 7.62 -5.37
CA ALA A 15 -12.13 6.57 -6.26
C ALA A 15 -11.85 7.05 -7.69
N ASN A 16 -12.83 7.67 -8.33
CA ASN A 16 -12.68 8.14 -9.73
C ASN A 16 -11.64 9.25 -9.84
N ALA A 17 -11.67 10.23 -8.93
CA ALA A 17 -10.70 11.32 -8.91
C ALA A 17 -9.27 10.79 -8.65
N TYR A 18 -9.15 9.81 -7.75
CA TYR A 18 -7.89 9.14 -7.45
C TYR A 18 -7.30 8.46 -8.70
N GLN A 19 -8.08 7.64 -9.40
CA GLN A 19 -7.61 6.94 -10.61
C GLN A 19 -7.27 7.92 -11.74
N LYS A 20 -8.10 8.95 -11.95
CA LYS A 20 -7.86 10.00 -12.94
C LYS A 20 -6.59 10.79 -12.67
N ARG A 21 -6.32 11.15 -11.39
CA ARG A 21 -5.15 11.93 -11.00
C ARG A 21 -3.87 11.12 -11.12
N TYR A 22 -3.87 9.89 -10.60
CA TYR A 22 -2.63 9.12 -10.46
C TYR A 22 -2.30 8.24 -11.65
N GLN A 23 -3.26 7.95 -12.52
CA GLN A 23 -3.07 7.19 -13.76
C GLN A 23 -2.14 5.97 -13.58
N ILE A 24 -2.35 5.22 -12.47
CA ILE A 24 -1.52 4.09 -12.12
C ILE A 24 -1.56 3.05 -13.24
N THR A 25 -0.41 2.67 -13.75
CA THR A 25 -0.31 1.73 -14.88
C THR A 25 -0.30 0.27 -14.44
N ILE A 26 -0.70 -0.62 -15.36
CA ILE A 26 -0.49 -2.07 -15.22
C ILE A 26 1.00 -2.34 -15.43
N SER A 27 1.71 -2.60 -14.34
CA SER A 27 3.17 -2.75 -14.30
C SER A 27 3.57 -3.62 -13.11
N PRO A 28 4.83 -4.09 -13.01
CA PRO A 28 5.32 -4.73 -11.79
C PRO A 28 5.01 -3.91 -10.54
N ILE A 29 4.96 -4.56 -9.38
CA ILE A 29 4.82 -3.85 -8.10
C ILE A 29 6.01 -2.90 -7.97
N VAL A 30 5.71 -1.64 -7.68
CA VAL A 30 6.67 -0.62 -7.28
C VAL A 30 6.46 -0.39 -5.78
N TYR A 31 7.45 -0.71 -4.99
CA TYR A 31 7.32 -0.75 -3.52
C TYR A 31 7.45 0.61 -2.85
N SER A 32 7.95 1.60 -3.55
CA SER A 32 8.22 2.93 -3.02
C SER A 32 8.13 3.96 -4.14
N PRO A 33 7.79 5.22 -3.86
CA PRO A 33 7.96 6.30 -4.81
C PRO A 33 9.41 6.32 -5.34
N PHE A 34 9.57 6.27 -6.67
CA PHE A 34 10.88 6.16 -7.32
C PHE A 34 11.75 4.98 -6.87
N GLY A 35 11.16 4.00 -6.20
CA GLY A 35 11.90 2.90 -5.59
C GLY A 35 12.03 1.67 -6.49
N PRO A 36 12.61 0.60 -5.95
CA PRO A 36 12.77 -0.65 -6.66
C PRO A 36 11.44 -1.34 -6.94
N MET A 37 11.42 -2.11 -8.02
CA MET A 37 10.28 -2.94 -8.43
C MET A 37 10.42 -4.38 -7.92
N GLU A 38 9.31 -5.11 -7.96
CA GLU A 38 9.30 -6.55 -7.66
C GLU A 38 10.21 -7.36 -8.60
N THR A 39 10.40 -6.89 -9.85
CA THR A 39 11.32 -7.51 -10.82
C THR A 39 12.79 -7.45 -10.39
N GLU A 40 13.13 -6.54 -9.50
CA GLU A 40 14.49 -6.35 -8.99
C GLU A 40 14.67 -6.95 -7.59
N LEU A 41 13.70 -6.74 -6.71
CA LEU A 41 13.78 -7.21 -5.34
C LEU A 41 13.38 -8.69 -5.19
N ASN A 42 12.52 -9.18 -6.09
CA ASN A 42 11.98 -10.54 -6.08
C ASN A 42 11.50 -11.00 -4.69
N LEU A 43 10.79 -10.11 -3.99
CA LEU A 43 10.31 -10.38 -2.62
C LEU A 43 9.22 -11.44 -2.57
N LEU A 44 8.37 -11.49 -3.61
CA LEU A 44 7.29 -12.47 -3.72
C LEU A 44 7.79 -13.84 -4.20
N GLY A 45 9.01 -13.93 -4.72
CA GLY A 45 9.55 -15.17 -5.26
C GLY A 45 8.78 -15.70 -6.48
N LYS A 46 8.59 -17.03 -6.57
CA LYS A 46 7.85 -17.67 -7.68
C LYS A 46 6.37 -17.35 -7.58
N LYS A 47 5.81 -16.69 -8.61
CA LYS A 47 4.42 -16.19 -8.65
C LYS A 47 3.50 -17.07 -9.51
N LYS A 48 4.03 -17.73 -10.57
CA LYS A 48 3.26 -18.56 -11.50
C LYS A 48 2.55 -19.71 -10.77
N ASN A 49 1.26 -19.85 -10.99
CA ASN A 49 0.34 -20.81 -10.36
C ASN A 49 0.12 -20.64 -8.84
N LYS A 50 0.67 -19.61 -8.20
CA LYS A 50 0.47 -19.31 -6.78
C LYS A 50 -0.84 -18.57 -6.56
N LYS A 51 -1.54 -18.89 -5.47
CA LYS A 51 -2.68 -18.11 -4.97
C LYS A 51 -2.15 -16.88 -4.23
N ILE A 52 -2.38 -15.72 -4.78
CA ILE A 52 -1.86 -14.45 -4.27
C ILE A 52 -3.03 -13.50 -3.96
N ILE A 53 -2.97 -12.84 -2.80
CA ILE A 53 -3.92 -11.79 -2.44
C ILE A 53 -3.23 -10.42 -2.40
N ASP A 54 -3.85 -9.45 -3.07
CA ASP A 54 -3.54 -8.02 -2.99
C ASP A 54 -4.49 -7.38 -1.99
N ILE A 55 -3.98 -6.94 -0.83
CA ILE A 55 -4.76 -6.39 0.27
C ILE A 55 -4.72 -4.87 0.20
N GLY A 56 -5.87 -4.25 -0.11
CA GLY A 56 -5.99 -2.85 -0.47
C GLY A 56 -5.60 -2.63 -1.93
N ALA A 57 -6.19 -3.44 -2.81
CA ALA A 57 -5.81 -3.52 -4.23
C ALA A 57 -6.13 -2.24 -5.04
N GLY A 58 -6.96 -1.33 -4.50
CA GLY A 58 -7.39 -0.13 -5.21
C GLY A 58 -7.94 -0.45 -6.61
N GLY A 59 -7.40 0.20 -7.64
CA GLY A 59 -7.76 -0.06 -9.05
C GLY A 59 -7.18 -1.36 -9.64
N CYS A 60 -6.58 -2.23 -8.82
CA CYS A 60 -6.12 -3.58 -9.14
C CYS A 60 -5.01 -3.69 -10.21
N GLN A 61 -4.33 -2.61 -10.57
CA GLN A 61 -3.34 -2.60 -11.66
C GLN A 61 -2.21 -3.61 -11.43
N LYS A 62 -1.73 -3.75 -10.18
CA LYS A 62 -0.65 -4.68 -9.84
C LYS A 62 -1.14 -6.13 -9.82
N ALA A 63 -2.36 -6.36 -9.34
CA ALA A 63 -3.00 -7.67 -9.41
C ALA A 63 -3.24 -8.12 -10.85
N ILE A 64 -3.67 -7.21 -11.74
CA ILE A 64 -3.82 -7.46 -13.18
C ILE A 64 -2.47 -7.85 -13.80
N TYR A 65 -1.41 -7.10 -13.51
CA TYR A 65 -0.07 -7.43 -13.99
C TYR A 65 0.34 -8.85 -13.59
N LEU A 66 0.22 -9.19 -12.29
CA LEU A 66 0.61 -10.50 -11.79
C LEU A 66 -0.25 -11.64 -12.36
N SER A 67 -1.56 -11.41 -12.57
CA SER A 67 -2.46 -12.37 -13.21
C SER A 67 -2.02 -12.68 -14.63
N LYS A 68 -1.68 -11.67 -15.44
CA LYS A 68 -1.15 -11.83 -16.80
C LYS A 68 0.18 -12.60 -16.84
N HIS A 69 0.91 -12.66 -15.71
CA HIS A 69 2.14 -13.45 -15.54
C HIS A 69 1.89 -14.80 -14.83
N GLY A 70 0.64 -15.28 -14.83
CA GLY A 70 0.26 -16.62 -14.43
C GLY A 70 0.01 -16.80 -12.92
N ALA A 71 -0.10 -15.76 -12.15
CA ALA A 71 -0.55 -15.83 -10.75
C ALA A 71 -2.08 -16.01 -10.66
N LYS A 72 -2.58 -16.76 -9.66
CA LYS A 72 -4.00 -16.87 -9.33
C LYS A 72 -4.35 -15.75 -8.36
N MET A 73 -4.76 -14.59 -8.90
CA MET A 73 -4.91 -13.36 -8.14
C MET A 73 -6.28 -13.21 -7.48
N THR A 74 -6.26 -12.70 -6.26
CA THR A 74 -7.43 -12.14 -5.57
C THR A 74 -7.13 -10.68 -5.23
N ALA A 75 -7.95 -9.77 -5.76
CA ALA A 75 -7.95 -8.35 -5.40
C ALA A 75 -8.95 -8.14 -4.26
N PHE A 76 -8.47 -7.63 -3.13
CA PHE A 76 -9.27 -7.36 -1.95
C PHE A 76 -9.19 -5.88 -1.57
N ASP A 77 -10.34 -5.21 -1.51
CA ASP A 77 -10.42 -3.80 -1.16
C ASP A 77 -11.73 -3.47 -0.43
N ILE A 78 -11.72 -2.44 0.39
CA ILE A 78 -12.93 -1.97 1.08
C ILE A 78 -13.84 -1.18 0.13
N SER A 79 -13.27 -0.49 -0.85
CA SER A 79 -13.99 0.35 -1.79
C SER A 79 -14.60 -0.46 -2.93
N ARG A 80 -15.93 -0.38 -3.05
CA ARG A 80 -16.66 -0.96 -4.17
C ARG A 80 -16.27 -0.30 -5.49
N LYS A 81 -16.15 1.03 -5.50
CA LYS A 81 -15.83 1.79 -6.72
C LYS A 81 -14.41 1.53 -7.23
N GLN A 82 -13.44 1.33 -6.33
CA GLN A 82 -12.09 0.91 -6.72
C GLN A 82 -12.11 -0.46 -7.40
N LEU A 83 -12.84 -1.42 -6.83
CA LEU A 83 -12.95 -2.76 -7.42
C LEU A 83 -13.75 -2.76 -8.74
N GLU A 84 -14.76 -1.90 -8.89
CA GLU A 84 -15.50 -1.72 -10.17
C GLU A 84 -14.55 -1.20 -11.25
N TYR A 85 -13.73 -0.20 -10.94
CA TYR A 85 -12.69 0.26 -11.85
C TYR A 85 -11.70 -0.86 -12.20
N GLY A 86 -11.25 -1.62 -11.21
CA GLY A 86 -10.36 -2.76 -11.40
C GLY A 86 -10.96 -3.87 -12.27
N LYS A 87 -12.26 -4.15 -12.14
CA LYS A 87 -12.98 -5.11 -13.00
C LYS A 87 -13.02 -4.66 -14.46
N MET A 88 -13.34 -3.39 -14.70
CA MET A 88 -13.32 -2.80 -16.04
C MET A 88 -11.91 -2.94 -16.65
N LEU A 89 -10.89 -2.51 -15.92
CA LEU A 89 -9.50 -2.55 -16.37
C LEU A 89 -9.02 -3.99 -16.63
N ALA A 90 -9.42 -4.96 -15.80
CA ALA A 90 -9.09 -6.37 -15.98
C ALA A 90 -9.75 -6.94 -17.25
N SER A 91 -11.00 -6.59 -17.52
CA SER A 91 -11.71 -6.99 -18.74
C SER A 91 -11.01 -6.46 -19.99
N GLU A 92 -10.68 -5.17 -20.02
CA GLU A 92 -9.96 -4.52 -21.11
C GLU A 92 -8.58 -5.15 -21.39
N ASN A 93 -7.96 -5.71 -20.35
CA ASN A 93 -6.64 -6.33 -20.42
C ASN A 93 -6.66 -7.86 -20.48
N HIS A 94 -7.84 -8.48 -20.65
CA HIS A 94 -8.02 -9.94 -20.70
C HIS A 94 -7.39 -10.67 -19.50
N ALA A 95 -7.48 -10.07 -18.31
CA ALA A 95 -6.92 -10.62 -17.08
C ALA A 95 -8.02 -11.26 -16.20
N SER A 96 -7.72 -12.43 -15.64
CA SER A 96 -8.66 -13.16 -14.78
C SER A 96 -8.25 -13.01 -13.31
N LEU A 97 -9.11 -12.36 -12.51
CA LEU A 97 -8.92 -12.14 -11.07
C LEU A 97 -10.21 -12.44 -10.30
N LYS A 98 -10.05 -12.81 -9.03
CA LYS A 98 -11.15 -12.75 -8.06
C LYS A 98 -11.17 -11.36 -7.42
N PHE A 99 -12.36 -10.76 -7.34
CA PHE A 99 -12.58 -9.47 -6.70
C PHE A 99 -13.43 -9.68 -5.46
N VAL A 100 -12.92 -9.30 -4.30
CA VAL A 100 -13.60 -9.46 -3.01
C VAL A 100 -13.60 -8.12 -2.29
N ARG A 101 -14.81 -7.60 -2.03
CA ARG A 101 -14.99 -6.40 -1.22
C ARG A 101 -15.00 -6.77 0.25
N GLY A 102 -14.23 -6.06 1.07
CA GLY A 102 -14.23 -6.29 2.51
C GLY A 102 -13.25 -5.41 3.27
N ASP A 103 -13.38 -5.43 4.58
CA ASP A 103 -12.45 -4.77 5.50
C ASP A 103 -11.32 -5.76 5.88
N PHE A 104 -10.08 -5.34 5.72
CA PHE A 104 -8.90 -6.15 6.03
C PHE A 104 -8.83 -6.59 7.50
N GLN A 105 -9.57 -5.96 8.39
CA GLN A 105 -9.69 -6.37 9.78
C GLN A 105 -10.39 -7.73 9.97
N PHE A 106 -11.00 -8.28 8.92
CA PHE A 106 -11.85 -9.48 8.96
C PHE A 106 -11.53 -10.48 7.85
N LEU A 107 -10.28 -10.53 7.36
CA LEU A 107 -9.88 -11.38 6.23
C LEU A 107 -10.27 -12.86 6.41
N SER A 108 -10.17 -13.40 7.63
CA SER A 108 -10.54 -14.79 7.91
C SER A 108 -12.05 -15.06 7.85
N SER A 109 -12.91 -14.03 7.73
CA SER A 109 -14.33 -14.21 7.44
C SER A 109 -14.64 -14.28 5.94
N TYR A 110 -13.71 -13.86 5.10
CA TYR A 110 -13.83 -13.93 3.64
C TYR A 110 -13.06 -15.11 3.04
N PHE A 111 -12.02 -15.57 3.72
CA PHE A 111 -11.12 -16.59 3.20
C PHE A 111 -10.84 -17.70 4.22
N PRO A 112 -10.72 -18.96 3.78
CA PRO A 112 -10.33 -20.07 4.65
C PRO A 112 -8.91 -19.85 5.21
N ARG A 113 -8.63 -20.48 6.35
CA ARG A 113 -7.27 -20.58 6.88
C ARG A 113 -6.36 -21.29 5.86
N ASN A 114 -5.07 -20.90 5.84
CA ASN A 114 -4.06 -21.53 4.99
C ASN A 114 -4.42 -21.56 3.50
N HIS A 115 -5.02 -20.50 2.99
CA HIS A 115 -5.53 -20.43 1.61
C HIS A 115 -4.53 -19.87 0.61
N PHE A 116 -3.83 -18.79 0.97
CA PHE A 116 -2.93 -18.09 0.05
C PHE A 116 -1.47 -18.52 0.22
N ASP A 117 -0.73 -18.60 -0.88
CA ASP A 117 0.71 -18.81 -0.89
C ASP A 117 1.44 -17.50 -0.56
N ILE A 118 0.90 -16.37 -1.04
CA ILE A 118 1.49 -15.05 -0.93
C ILE A 118 0.39 -14.03 -0.61
N ALA A 119 0.67 -13.11 0.30
CA ALA A 119 -0.09 -11.88 0.52
C ALA A 119 0.84 -10.68 0.34
N TYR A 120 0.31 -9.60 -0.22
CA TYR A 120 1.02 -8.32 -0.20
C TYR A 120 0.05 -7.17 0.03
N SER A 121 0.59 -6.06 0.55
CA SER A 121 -0.14 -4.82 0.74
C SER A 121 0.79 -3.64 0.49
N ILE A 122 0.43 -2.78 -0.46
CA ILE A 122 1.27 -1.64 -0.88
C ILE A 122 0.50 -0.34 -0.60
N PHE A 123 0.98 0.45 0.36
CA PHE A 123 0.40 1.72 0.78
C PHE A 123 -1.09 1.65 1.16
N ALA A 124 -1.54 0.52 1.71
CA ALA A 124 -2.93 0.36 2.15
C ALA A 124 -3.06 0.21 3.68
N LEU A 125 -2.21 -0.56 4.34
CA LEU A 125 -2.36 -0.80 5.77
C LEU A 125 -2.02 0.42 6.65
N GLN A 126 -1.42 1.46 6.10
CA GLN A 126 -1.24 2.75 6.76
C GLN A 126 -2.57 3.44 7.12
N TYR A 127 -3.67 3.02 6.50
CA TYR A 127 -5.03 3.48 6.84
C TYR A 127 -5.66 2.68 7.99
N ALA A 128 -4.92 1.78 8.64
CA ALA A 128 -5.36 1.19 9.90
C ALA A 128 -5.47 2.29 10.96
N LYS A 129 -6.66 2.37 11.58
CA LYS A 129 -7.02 3.47 12.48
C LYS A 129 -5.99 3.69 13.61
N ASN A 130 -5.45 2.60 14.16
CA ASN A 130 -4.42 2.62 15.20
C ASN A 130 -3.65 1.30 15.23
N ILE A 131 -2.62 1.23 16.07
CA ILE A 131 -1.74 0.07 16.17
C ILE A 131 -2.48 -1.23 16.58
N ASN A 132 -3.55 -1.15 17.36
CA ASN A 132 -4.31 -2.34 17.75
C ASN A 132 -5.09 -2.91 16.56
N VAL A 133 -5.62 -2.04 15.70
CA VAL A 133 -6.23 -2.45 14.43
C VAL A 133 -5.17 -3.08 13.53
N LEU A 134 -3.98 -2.49 13.43
CA LEU A 134 -2.90 -3.03 12.62
C LEU A 134 -2.45 -4.42 13.11
N LYS A 135 -2.29 -4.62 14.42
CA LYS A 135 -2.01 -5.94 15.03
C LYS A 135 -3.08 -6.97 14.67
N LYS A 136 -4.34 -6.59 14.74
CA LYS A 136 -5.45 -7.45 14.32
C LYS A 136 -5.32 -7.85 12.85
N VAL A 137 -5.05 -6.88 11.97
CA VAL A 137 -4.87 -7.13 10.52
C VAL A 137 -3.73 -8.11 10.27
N PHE A 138 -2.59 -7.95 10.93
CA PHE A 138 -1.47 -8.89 10.80
C PHE A 138 -1.86 -10.31 11.24
N SER A 139 -2.61 -10.45 12.34
CA SER A 139 -3.14 -11.74 12.77
C SER A 139 -4.10 -12.35 11.73
N GLU A 140 -4.96 -11.53 11.10
CA GLU A 140 -5.86 -11.99 10.05
C GLU A 140 -5.09 -12.46 8.79
N ILE A 141 -4.06 -11.71 8.38
CA ILE A 141 -3.19 -12.10 7.26
C ILE A 141 -2.47 -13.43 7.58
N TYR A 142 -1.95 -13.55 8.80
CA TYR A 142 -1.31 -14.79 9.24
C TYR A 142 -2.24 -16.00 9.14
N LYS A 143 -3.52 -15.86 9.53
CA LYS A 143 -4.50 -16.94 9.46
C LYS A 143 -4.74 -17.44 8.04
N ILE A 144 -4.87 -16.53 7.07
CA ILE A 144 -5.22 -16.89 5.69
C ILE A 144 -4.02 -17.35 4.86
N LEU A 145 -2.78 -17.06 5.28
CA LEU A 145 -1.58 -17.57 4.64
C LEU A 145 -1.34 -19.04 4.98
N LYS A 146 -0.81 -19.80 4.02
CA LYS A 146 -0.33 -21.18 4.21
C LYS A 146 0.93 -21.18 5.10
N PRO A 147 1.29 -22.32 5.71
CA PRO A 147 2.62 -22.52 6.28
C PRO A 147 3.69 -22.19 5.23
N ASN A 148 4.74 -21.47 5.64
CA ASN A 148 5.79 -20.91 4.76
C ASN A 148 5.27 -19.91 3.71
N GLY A 149 4.06 -19.40 3.88
CA GLY A 149 3.49 -18.35 3.03
C GLY A 149 4.19 -17.01 3.24
N ILE A 150 4.36 -16.27 2.15
CA ILE A 150 5.07 -14.98 2.14
C ILE A 150 4.07 -13.85 2.39
N PHE A 151 4.44 -12.90 3.25
CA PHE A 151 3.76 -11.60 3.33
C PHE A 151 4.75 -10.48 3.04
N VAL A 152 4.41 -9.60 2.10
CA VAL A 152 5.19 -8.39 1.80
C VAL A 152 4.34 -7.17 2.06
N LEU A 153 4.89 -6.26 2.85
CA LEU A 153 4.25 -5.01 3.25
C LEU A 153 5.11 -3.83 2.82
N SER A 154 4.49 -2.82 2.24
CA SER A 154 5.10 -1.51 2.00
C SER A 154 4.20 -0.41 2.57
N LEU A 155 4.77 0.47 3.37
CA LEU A 155 4.10 1.57 4.06
C LEU A 155 4.91 2.86 3.96
N ASP A 156 4.26 3.99 4.20
CA ASP A 156 4.97 5.22 4.53
C ASP A 156 5.90 4.98 5.72
N HIS A 157 7.13 5.46 5.62
CA HIS A 157 8.12 5.25 6.68
C HIS A 157 7.71 6.03 7.95
N PRO A 158 7.78 5.41 9.15
CA PRO A 158 7.40 6.11 10.39
C PRO A 158 8.14 7.43 10.60
N LEU A 159 9.41 7.51 10.21
CA LEU A 159 10.20 8.73 10.29
C LEU A 159 9.65 9.86 9.42
N ARG A 160 9.13 9.53 8.23
CA ARG A 160 8.49 10.50 7.33
C ARG A 160 7.28 11.17 7.97
N ASN A 161 6.54 10.41 8.78
CA ASN A 161 5.32 10.88 9.42
C ASN A 161 5.57 11.63 10.74
N SER A 162 6.83 11.67 11.22
CA SER A 162 7.21 12.30 12.49
C SER A 162 7.69 13.74 12.36
N GLY A 163 7.50 14.36 11.21
CA GLY A 163 7.94 15.73 10.96
C GLY A 163 7.47 16.26 9.62
N PHE A 164 8.01 17.37 9.23
CA PHE A 164 7.67 18.05 7.98
C PHE A 164 8.91 18.63 7.29
N TRP A 165 8.77 18.89 6.00
CA TRP A 165 9.83 19.51 5.22
C TRP A 165 9.68 21.02 5.22
N ASP A 166 10.64 21.73 5.84
CA ASP A 166 10.77 23.17 5.73
C ASP A 166 11.36 23.51 4.34
N THR A 167 10.48 23.88 3.43
CA THR A 167 10.87 24.18 2.03
C THR A 167 11.67 25.47 1.91
N LYS A 168 11.61 26.39 2.89
CA LYS A 168 12.34 27.63 2.89
C LYS A 168 13.83 27.40 3.20
N ASN A 169 14.09 26.55 4.19
CA ASN A 169 15.46 26.27 4.63
C ASN A 169 16.02 24.94 4.08
N ASP A 170 15.24 24.24 3.26
CA ASP A 170 15.58 22.93 2.67
C ASP A 170 16.01 21.90 3.72
N LYS A 171 15.24 21.80 4.82
CA LYS A 171 15.52 20.91 5.94
C LYS A 171 14.28 20.09 6.30
N PHE A 172 14.48 18.85 6.72
CA PHE A 172 13.44 18.07 7.40
C PHE A 172 13.49 18.39 8.89
N ILE A 173 12.37 18.81 9.43
CA ILE A 173 12.21 19.14 10.85
C ILE A 173 11.43 18.04 11.51
N PHE A 174 12.05 17.36 12.47
CA PHE A 174 11.37 16.43 13.34
C PHE A 174 10.47 17.19 14.31
N ASP A 175 9.23 16.72 14.43
CA ASP A 175 8.28 17.20 15.41
C ASP A 175 8.19 16.19 16.56
N ASN A 176 7.46 15.08 16.39
CA ASN A 176 7.29 14.08 17.44
C ASN A 176 7.21 12.65 16.88
N TYR A 177 8.32 11.92 16.92
CA TYR A 177 8.39 10.53 16.49
C TYR A 177 7.55 9.57 17.35
N PHE A 178 7.32 9.93 18.60
CA PHE A 178 6.61 9.09 19.56
C PHE A 178 5.13 9.45 19.70
N ASP A 179 4.63 10.40 18.94
CA ASP A 179 3.21 10.72 18.91
C ASP A 179 2.41 9.55 18.30
N LYS A 180 1.50 9.01 19.11
CA LYS A 180 0.58 7.93 18.72
C LYS A 180 -0.88 8.38 18.75
N SER A 181 -1.12 9.67 18.83
CA SER A 181 -2.48 10.23 18.85
C SER A 181 -3.23 9.91 17.56
N GLU A 182 -4.55 9.75 17.68
CA GLU A 182 -5.40 9.70 16.49
C GLU A 182 -5.46 11.08 15.85
N HIS A 183 -5.28 11.14 14.55
CA HIS A 183 -5.46 12.32 13.75
C HIS A 183 -6.46 12.06 12.63
N SER A 184 -7.08 13.13 12.14
CA SER A 184 -7.91 13.08 10.94
C SER A 184 -7.37 14.03 9.89
N TYR A 185 -7.48 13.63 8.63
CA TYR A 185 -7.04 14.44 7.51
C TYR A 185 -7.98 14.27 6.33
N ASP A 186 -8.00 15.27 5.48
CA ASP A 186 -8.75 15.25 4.23
C ASP A 186 -7.82 14.96 3.07
N TYR A 187 -8.22 13.98 2.26
CA TYR A 187 -7.55 13.69 1.00
C TYR A 187 -8.35 14.30 -0.14
N ALA A 188 -7.94 15.51 -0.54
CA ALA A 188 -8.69 16.34 -1.46
C ALA A 188 -8.19 16.27 -2.90
N PHE A 189 -9.13 16.32 -3.83
CA PHE A 189 -8.93 16.43 -5.26
C PHE A 189 -9.65 17.68 -5.77
N PRO A 190 -9.01 18.88 -5.67
CA PRO A 190 -9.64 20.17 -6.00
C PRO A 190 -10.16 20.20 -7.44
N GLU A 191 -9.43 19.61 -8.38
CA GLU A 191 -9.81 19.51 -9.80
C GLU A 191 -11.10 18.74 -10.04
N SER A 192 -11.46 17.82 -9.14
CA SER A 192 -12.69 17.03 -9.19
C SER A 192 -13.72 17.46 -8.14
N LYS A 193 -13.40 18.47 -7.34
CA LYS A 193 -14.25 18.99 -6.24
C LYS A 193 -14.71 17.91 -5.26
N VAL A 194 -13.86 16.91 -5.00
CA VAL A 194 -14.16 15.83 -4.04
C VAL A 194 -13.05 15.69 -3.02
N SER A 195 -13.40 15.27 -1.81
CA SER A 195 -12.45 14.91 -0.77
C SER A 195 -12.96 13.72 0.05
N GLY A 196 -12.04 12.91 0.56
CA GLY A 196 -12.34 11.85 1.52
C GLY A 196 -11.73 12.19 2.86
N LYS A 197 -12.46 11.95 3.95
CA LYS A 197 -11.95 12.12 5.31
C LYS A 197 -11.43 10.79 5.85
N PHE A 198 -10.21 10.79 6.34
CA PHE A 198 -9.55 9.60 6.88
C PHE A 198 -9.14 9.83 8.33
N ARG A 199 -8.99 8.74 9.07
CA ARG A 199 -8.41 8.71 10.40
C ARG A 199 -7.23 7.79 10.39
N GLY A 200 -6.21 8.14 11.15
CA GLY A 200 -5.02 7.33 11.36
C GLY A 200 -4.32 7.71 12.64
N SER A 201 -3.33 6.96 13.01
CA SER A 201 -2.34 7.32 14.01
C SER A 201 -0.97 6.92 13.49
N TYR A 202 0.05 7.55 14.04
CA TYR A 202 1.41 7.17 13.74
C TYR A 202 1.87 6.05 14.67
N TRP A 203 2.87 5.34 14.27
CA TRP A 203 3.57 4.31 15.04
C TRP A 203 5.04 4.38 14.74
N THR A 204 5.85 3.90 15.69
CA THR A 204 7.29 3.79 15.51
C THR A 204 7.64 2.54 14.69
N ILE A 205 8.88 2.45 14.20
CA ILE A 205 9.40 1.22 13.58
C ILE A 205 9.28 0.05 14.55
N SER A 206 9.60 0.26 15.83
CA SER A 206 9.50 -0.80 16.85
C SER A 206 8.06 -1.27 17.07
N ASP A 207 7.07 -0.36 17.07
CA ASP A 207 5.65 -0.75 17.16
C ASP A 207 5.25 -1.65 15.98
N LEU A 208 5.66 -1.26 14.76
CA LEU A 208 5.37 -1.99 13.54
C LEU A 208 5.99 -3.39 13.56
N ILE A 209 7.30 -3.48 13.80
CA ILE A 209 8.04 -4.75 13.79
C ILE A 209 7.57 -5.67 14.92
N ASN A 210 7.43 -5.15 16.15
CA ASN A 210 6.96 -5.95 17.27
C ASN A 210 5.51 -6.45 17.06
N SER A 211 4.67 -5.69 16.37
CA SER A 211 3.31 -6.12 16.02
C SER A 211 3.30 -7.29 15.04
N LEU A 212 4.22 -7.31 14.08
CA LEU A 212 4.41 -8.41 13.14
C LEU A 212 4.92 -9.67 13.86
N ILE A 213 5.93 -9.54 14.70
CA ILE A 213 6.49 -10.64 15.51
C ILE A 213 5.42 -11.22 16.44
N ALA A 214 4.66 -10.37 17.14
CA ALA A 214 3.58 -10.79 18.02
C ALA A 214 2.45 -11.52 17.26
N SER A 215 2.31 -11.26 15.95
CA SER A 215 1.38 -11.98 15.07
C SER A 215 1.95 -13.31 14.54
N LYS A 216 3.10 -13.78 15.08
CA LYS A 216 3.80 -15.02 14.79
C LYS A 216 4.50 -15.07 13.43
N PHE A 217 4.66 -13.94 12.76
CA PHE A 217 5.47 -13.87 11.55
C PHE A 217 6.96 -13.94 11.89
N LYS A 218 7.71 -14.66 11.06
CA LYS A 218 9.16 -14.61 11.03
C LYS A 218 9.58 -13.48 10.12
N LEU A 219 10.32 -12.51 10.66
CA LEU A 219 10.89 -11.42 9.89
C LEU A 219 12.02 -11.97 9.01
N GLU A 220 11.94 -11.75 7.70
CA GLU A 220 12.97 -12.16 6.75
C GLU A 220 13.81 -10.97 6.27
N LYS A 221 13.16 -9.84 5.95
CA LYS A 221 13.87 -8.68 5.41
C LYS A 221 13.15 -7.37 5.72
N ILE A 222 13.93 -6.34 6.01
CA ILE A 222 13.51 -4.94 6.05
C ILE A 222 14.33 -4.18 5.03
N ILE A 223 13.68 -3.30 4.24
CA ILE A 223 14.33 -2.46 3.25
C ILE A 223 13.82 -1.03 3.40
N GLU A 224 14.71 -0.09 3.49
CA GLU A 224 14.48 1.35 3.36
C GLU A 224 15.00 1.76 1.98
N PRO A 225 14.15 1.80 0.95
CA PRO A 225 14.60 1.98 -0.41
C PRO A 225 15.04 3.41 -0.66
N ILE A 226 16.22 3.56 -1.22
CA ILE A 226 16.68 4.84 -1.77
C ILE A 226 16.02 5.03 -3.14
N PRO A 227 15.49 6.23 -3.46
CA PRO A 227 14.92 6.53 -4.75
C PRO A 227 15.93 6.35 -5.90
N ILE A 228 15.45 5.76 -6.98
CA ILE A 228 16.25 5.47 -8.18
C ILE A 228 15.77 6.39 -9.30
N LYS A 229 16.67 7.15 -9.90
CA LYS A 229 16.33 7.99 -11.06
C LYS A 229 16.24 7.11 -12.30
N ARG A 230 15.03 6.83 -12.76
CA ARG A 230 14.75 6.04 -13.97
C ARG A 230 13.86 6.83 -14.92
N LYS A 231 14.16 6.74 -16.20
CA LYS A 231 13.35 7.38 -17.23
C LYS A 231 11.89 6.88 -17.21
N GLU A 232 11.70 5.58 -16.99
CA GLU A 232 10.39 4.94 -16.95
C GLU A 232 9.48 5.48 -15.84
N TYR A 233 10.06 5.90 -14.72
CA TYR A 233 9.28 6.51 -13.63
C TYR A 233 8.75 7.88 -14.01
N PHE A 234 9.40 8.54 -14.96
CA PHE A 234 9.04 9.88 -15.39
C PHE A 234 8.14 9.86 -16.63
N ASP A 235 8.24 8.86 -17.49
CA ASP A 235 7.57 8.83 -18.79
C ASP A 235 6.36 7.88 -18.87
N LYS A 236 6.36 6.75 -18.17
CA LYS A 236 5.38 5.66 -18.39
C LYS A 236 4.56 5.24 -17.19
N PHE A 237 4.98 5.46 -15.96
CA PHE A 237 4.37 4.84 -14.79
C PHE A 237 3.48 5.77 -13.97
N GLY A 238 3.15 6.95 -14.47
CA GLY A 238 2.25 7.88 -13.79
C GLY A 238 2.74 8.36 -12.41
N LEU A 239 3.92 7.93 -11.98
CA LEU A 239 4.51 8.31 -10.69
C LEU A 239 4.85 9.78 -10.62
N ILE A 240 5.07 10.43 -11.79
CA ILE A 240 5.34 11.85 -11.89
C ILE A 240 4.16 12.68 -11.38
N SER A 241 2.95 12.32 -11.79
CA SER A 241 1.76 13.07 -11.41
C SER A 241 1.49 12.97 -9.90
N ARG A 242 1.86 11.83 -9.28
CA ARG A 242 1.65 11.59 -7.86
C ARG A 242 2.65 12.34 -6.97
N TYR A 243 3.91 12.46 -7.39
CA TYR A 243 5.00 12.95 -6.53
C TYR A 243 5.70 14.19 -7.07
N GLY A 244 5.15 14.83 -8.09
CA GLY A 244 5.59 16.16 -8.54
C GLY A 244 7.09 16.29 -8.77
N VAL A 245 7.69 15.41 -9.60
CA VAL A 245 9.15 15.32 -9.79
C VAL A 245 9.83 16.68 -9.97
N ASN A 246 9.15 17.61 -10.62
CA ASN A 246 9.62 18.97 -10.84
C ASN A 246 8.99 19.99 -9.90
N ASN A 247 8.08 19.55 -9.01
CA ASN A 247 7.46 20.44 -8.05
C ASN A 247 8.37 20.58 -6.82
N LYS A 248 9.20 21.60 -6.82
CA LYS A 248 10.06 21.93 -5.66
C LYS A 248 9.27 22.16 -4.36
N LYS A 249 7.95 22.41 -4.47
CA LYS A 249 7.06 22.60 -3.31
C LYS A 249 6.53 21.28 -2.75
N ASP A 250 6.65 20.16 -3.47
CA ASP A 250 6.24 18.85 -2.95
C ASP A 250 7.29 18.38 -1.92
N PRO A 251 6.92 18.20 -0.66
CA PRO A 251 7.84 17.74 0.38
C PRO A 251 8.40 16.34 0.09
N PHE A 252 7.76 15.57 -0.76
CA PHE A 252 8.17 14.20 -1.12
C PHE A 252 8.70 14.10 -2.56
N ASN A 253 9.31 15.18 -3.05
CA ASN A 253 9.99 15.15 -4.33
C ASN A 253 11.23 14.22 -4.30
N PHE A 254 11.76 13.89 -5.47
CA PHE A 254 12.87 12.96 -5.60
C PHE A 254 14.07 13.34 -4.72
N LYS A 255 14.47 14.63 -4.72
CA LYS A 255 15.60 15.14 -3.94
C LYS A 255 15.41 14.87 -2.43
N ASN A 256 14.24 15.17 -1.91
CA ASN A 256 13.97 15.05 -0.48
C ASN A 256 13.93 13.57 -0.05
N LEU A 257 13.39 12.70 -0.90
CA LEU A 257 13.35 11.25 -0.64
C LEU A 257 14.73 10.57 -0.69
N THR A 258 15.77 11.22 -1.28
CA THR A 258 17.14 10.71 -1.15
C THR A 258 17.81 11.06 0.19
N ARG A 259 17.17 11.89 1.01
CA ARG A 259 17.73 12.40 2.27
C ARG A 259 17.08 11.82 3.51
N ILE A 260 15.84 11.42 3.39
CA ILE A 260 15.10 10.73 4.47
C ILE A 260 14.36 9.52 3.88
N PRO A 261 14.22 8.42 4.62
CA PRO A 261 13.48 7.26 4.14
C PRO A 261 11.99 7.61 4.01
N GLY A 262 11.46 7.51 2.78
CA GLY A 262 10.05 7.79 2.50
C GLY A 262 9.15 6.57 2.70
N THR A 263 9.73 5.37 2.69
CA THR A 263 9.01 4.10 2.67
C THR A 263 9.78 3.05 3.45
N ILE A 264 9.07 2.16 4.11
CA ILE A 264 9.61 0.93 4.68
C ILE A 264 8.95 -0.27 3.98
N ILE A 265 9.76 -1.24 3.55
CA ILE A 265 9.32 -2.49 2.94
C ILE A 265 9.72 -3.62 3.88
N ILE A 266 8.79 -4.52 4.18
CA ILE A 266 9.03 -5.61 5.12
C ILE A 266 8.57 -6.91 4.47
N LYS A 267 9.46 -7.90 4.45
CA LYS A 267 9.15 -9.27 4.04
C LYS A 267 9.12 -10.20 5.23
N MET A 268 8.08 -10.99 5.32
CA MET A 268 7.82 -11.92 6.41
C MET A 268 7.39 -13.28 5.88
N ILE A 269 7.62 -14.29 6.69
CA ILE A 269 7.22 -15.69 6.44
C ILE A 269 6.31 -16.14 7.60
N LYS A 270 5.23 -16.86 7.23
CA LYS A 270 4.38 -17.54 8.20
C LYS A 270 5.06 -18.78 8.74
#